data_200e0019eed745c8e02cb29adab3ae35
#
_entry.id   200e0019eed745c8e02cb29adab3ae35
#
_cell.length_a   1.000
_cell.length_b   1.000
_cell.length_c   1.000
_cell.angle_alpha   90.00
_cell.angle_beta   90.00
_cell.angle_gamma   90.00
#
_symmetry.space_group_name_H-M   'P 1'
#
loop_
_entity.id
_entity.type
_entity.pdbx_description
1 polymer ?
#
loop_
_entity_poly.entity_id
_entity_poly.type
_entity_poly.pdbx_seq_one_letter_code
_entity_poly.pdbx_strand_id
1 'polypeptide(L)'
;MFQYSGGKNVTARGFTRSCKDMMSVSDNINRLYNKTDTSRATSELSDTLDTMNQRQANTDNLLKQLRDSKKTAIKGVSDYRIEMEKFLKKLEEASIKEIEDQYQKLESQILAERQRYEDSIDELKNLKQLIQQASGNIAQLFVCSKLAEKKCTTLGDDEMKRKTFKHAEIKFVPSEQLKSSIEKMKNLGETSAISSRTYNLYKVTKIRDMKVRLKEDTSGCWIYGSCIIDDTVIFTDYENNKLKRFDISSSSLIDYCEVPLPCGVCRVGEREVAVACWDSRVQFVSIHNKLSLLRSIQMNHWCYGIAYSNDKLYITDGNKSLYMYDMSGNILKTVTSDNSGQPIFECSRLITFNDKKDRLFVGDVKKGLVCFNAECDYIETVTDSDVRPDGVCTDGYGNVIVANYGLQTIVQCSRDGQKCDIIVNKTRGMPVSVSIHHGLRKMFVGYRSDTVEVYNLTWKSD
;
A
#
# COMPACT_ATOMS: atom_id res chain seq x y z
N MET A 1 21.90 -54.71 20.35
CA MET A 1 22.87 -53.62 20.54
C MET A 1 22.46 -52.48 19.61
N PHE A 2 21.72 -51.53 20.12
CA PHE A 2 21.38 -50.33 19.38
C PHE A 2 22.25 -49.17 19.90
N GLN A 3 23.11 -48.64 19.05
CA GLN A 3 23.92 -47.47 19.35
C GLN A 3 23.12 -46.21 19.00
N TYR A 4 22.77 -45.45 20.01
CA TYR A 4 22.34 -44.06 19.84
C TYR A 4 23.56 -43.15 19.96
N SER A 5 23.71 -42.22 19.05
CA SER A 5 24.72 -41.17 19.08
C SER A 5 24.47 -40.24 20.27
N GLY A 6 25.14 -40.51 21.36
CA GLY A 6 24.99 -39.75 22.60
C GLY A 6 25.58 -40.43 23.82
N GLY A 7 26.47 -41.40 23.64
CA GLY A 7 27.43 -41.88 24.63
C GLY A 7 26.93 -42.16 26.05
N LYS A 8 25.84 -42.91 26.23
CA LYS A 8 25.57 -43.56 27.52
C LYS A 8 25.24 -45.02 27.28
N ASN A 9 26.18 -45.90 27.62
CA ASN A 9 25.94 -47.33 27.75
C ASN A 9 24.92 -47.57 28.83
N VAL A 10 23.72 -47.99 28.48
CA VAL A 10 22.78 -48.57 29.43
C VAL A 10 23.14 -50.05 29.60
N THR A 11 23.94 -50.35 30.63
CA THR A 11 24.14 -51.74 31.08
C THR A 11 22.89 -52.19 31.78
N ALA A 12 22.30 -53.26 31.27
CA ALA A 12 21.21 -53.99 31.90
C ALA A 12 21.70 -54.62 33.22
N ARG A 13 21.64 -53.89 34.35
CA ARG A 13 21.74 -54.45 35.69
C ARG A 13 20.36 -54.45 36.29
N GLY A 14 19.80 -55.64 36.45
CA GLY A 14 18.62 -55.81 37.28
C GLY A 14 17.61 -56.90 36.88
N PHE A 15 17.98 -57.88 36.06
CA PHE A 15 17.09 -59.05 35.82
C PHE A 15 17.84 -60.35 36.15
N THR A 16 18.03 -60.59 37.45
CA THR A 16 18.22 -61.93 37.93
C THR A 16 16.90 -62.41 38.55
N ARG A 17 15.95 -62.76 37.73
CA ARG A 17 14.82 -63.62 38.08
C ARG A 17 14.96 -64.92 37.32
N SER A 18 14.53 -66.02 38.02
CA SER A 18 14.75 -67.39 37.61
C SER A 18 14.35 -67.71 36.18
N CYS A 19 14.96 -68.74 35.51
CA CYS A 19 14.64 -69.15 34.15
C CYS A 19 13.15 -69.42 33.85
N LYS A 20 12.31 -69.67 34.89
CA LYS A 20 10.85 -69.79 34.76
C LYS A 20 10.20 -68.46 34.38
N ASP A 21 10.68 -67.33 34.89
CA ASP A 21 10.15 -66.00 34.56
C ASP A 21 10.54 -65.51 33.15
N MET A 22 11.66 -66.01 32.60
CA MET A 22 12.07 -65.68 31.23
C MET A 22 11.18 -66.30 30.15
N MET A 23 10.67 -67.51 30.41
CA MET A 23 9.69 -68.14 29.51
C MET A 23 8.35 -67.41 29.53
N SER A 24 7.92 -66.92 30.68
CA SER A 24 6.70 -66.11 30.80
C SER A 24 6.80 -64.74 30.15
N VAL A 25 7.97 -64.13 30.09
CA VAL A 25 8.21 -62.84 29.38
C VAL A 25 8.18 -63.05 27.86
N SER A 26 8.74 -64.15 27.34
CA SER A 26 8.73 -64.51 25.94
C SER A 26 7.29 -64.82 25.44
N ASP A 27 6.54 -65.58 26.25
CA ASP A 27 5.11 -65.87 25.96
C ASP A 27 4.22 -64.65 26.03
N ASN A 28 4.50 -63.74 26.97
CA ASN A 28 3.76 -62.48 27.06
C ASN A 28 4.14 -61.50 25.95
N ILE A 29 5.42 -61.45 25.48
CA ILE A 29 5.81 -60.69 24.33
C ILE A 29 5.14 -61.23 23.04
N ASN A 30 5.09 -62.58 22.87
CA ASN A 30 4.39 -63.19 21.72
C ASN A 30 2.84 -63.03 21.80
N ARG A 31 2.25 -62.82 22.96
CA ARG A 31 0.84 -62.47 23.13
C ARG A 31 0.55 -60.99 22.89
N LEU A 32 1.49 -60.09 23.22
CA LEU A 32 1.37 -58.64 23.03
C LEU A 32 1.72 -58.20 21.61
N TYR A 33 2.58 -58.97 20.90
CA TYR A 33 2.92 -58.71 19.50
C TYR A 33 2.08 -59.61 18.59
N ASN A 34 0.87 -59.19 18.26
CA ASN A 34 0.07 -59.79 17.24
C ASN A 34 0.63 -59.40 15.84
N LYS A 35 0.59 -60.32 14.86
CA LYS A 35 0.94 -60.07 13.45
C LYS A 35 0.23 -58.84 12.86
N THR A 36 -0.95 -58.51 13.40
CA THR A 36 -1.73 -57.30 13.08
C THR A 36 -1.02 -55.98 13.48
N ASP A 37 -0.30 -55.94 14.65
CA ASP A 37 0.34 -54.73 15.11
C ASP A 37 1.62 -54.38 14.32
N THR A 38 2.37 -55.41 13.92
CA THR A 38 3.53 -55.22 13.02
C THR A 38 3.12 -54.77 11.62
N SER A 39 2.03 -55.32 11.09
CA SER A 39 1.46 -54.94 9.78
C SER A 39 0.97 -53.49 9.82
N ARG A 40 0.31 -53.08 10.91
CA ARG A 40 -0.18 -51.70 11.10
C ARG A 40 0.99 -50.72 11.22
N ALA A 41 2.00 -51.04 12.03
CA ALA A 41 3.19 -50.21 12.19
C ALA A 41 3.97 -50.05 10.87
N THR A 42 4.03 -51.13 10.05
CA THR A 42 4.68 -51.08 8.73
C THR A 42 3.87 -50.22 7.75
N SER A 43 2.55 -50.27 7.78
CA SER A 43 1.69 -49.40 6.98
C SER A 43 1.83 -47.94 7.38
N GLU A 44 1.79 -47.61 8.70
CA GLU A 44 1.97 -46.26 9.20
C GLU A 44 3.35 -45.69 8.87
N LEU A 45 4.40 -46.50 8.89
CA LEU A 45 5.75 -46.10 8.44
C LEU A 45 5.80 -45.84 6.92
N SER A 46 5.14 -46.66 6.12
CA SER A 46 5.06 -46.46 4.66
C SER A 46 4.33 -45.17 4.32
N ASP A 47 3.16 -44.94 4.91
CA ASP A 47 2.35 -43.73 4.70
C ASP A 47 3.12 -42.46 5.12
N THR A 48 3.89 -42.57 6.25
CA THR A 48 4.74 -41.48 6.72
C THR A 48 5.89 -41.21 5.76
N LEU A 49 6.53 -42.27 5.24
CA LEU A 49 7.62 -42.17 4.27
C LEU A 49 7.13 -41.51 2.97
N ASP A 50 5.99 -41.93 2.46
CA ASP A 50 5.40 -41.36 1.27
C ASP A 50 5.05 -39.87 1.46
N THR A 51 4.51 -39.51 2.61
CA THR A 51 4.25 -38.12 2.99
C THR A 51 5.54 -37.30 3.01
N MET A 52 6.63 -37.83 3.58
CA MET A 52 7.93 -37.15 3.63
C MET A 52 8.54 -36.99 2.23
N ASN A 53 8.47 -38.03 1.40
CA ASN A 53 8.94 -37.97 0.01
C ASN A 53 8.20 -36.90 -0.78
N GLN A 54 6.88 -36.80 -0.61
CA GLN A 54 6.09 -35.77 -1.26
C GLN A 54 6.42 -34.36 -0.76
N ARG A 55 6.63 -34.19 0.54
CA ARG A 55 7.09 -32.92 1.12
C ARG A 55 8.47 -32.51 0.59
N GLN A 56 9.39 -33.48 0.43
CA GLN A 56 10.72 -33.23 -0.16
C GLN A 56 10.58 -32.75 -1.62
N ALA A 57 9.80 -33.46 -2.45
CA ALA A 57 9.59 -33.08 -3.84
C ALA A 57 8.95 -31.67 -3.97
N ASN A 58 8.00 -31.33 -3.11
CA ASN A 58 7.42 -29.99 -3.04
C ASN A 58 8.47 -28.94 -2.68
N THR A 59 9.39 -29.24 -1.73
CA THR A 59 10.46 -28.35 -1.34
C THR A 59 11.45 -28.10 -2.47
N ASP A 60 11.79 -29.14 -3.25
CA ASP A 60 12.67 -29.03 -4.42
C ASP A 60 12.02 -28.17 -5.52
N ASN A 61 10.73 -28.30 -5.71
CA ASN A 61 9.98 -27.45 -6.65
C ASN A 61 9.98 -25.97 -6.19
N LEU A 62 9.77 -25.72 -4.90
CA LEU A 62 9.84 -24.37 -4.34
C LEU A 62 11.23 -23.74 -4.50
N LEU A 63 12.31 -24.53 -4.32
CA LEU A 63 13.68 -24.06 -4.56
C LEU A 63 13.91 -23.69 -6.03
N LYS A 64 13.35 -24.46 -6.96
CA LYS A 64 13.40 -24.15 -8.40
C LYS A 64 12.66 -22.83 -8.69
N GLN A 65 11.42 -22.69 -8.20
CA GLN A 65 10.65 -21.45 -8.34
C GLN A 65 11.36 -20.23 -7.78
N LEU A 66 12.00 -20.37 -6.60
CA LEU A 66 12.77 -19.28 -5.98
C LEU A 66 13.97 -18.86 -6.85
N ARG A 67 14.67 -19.82 -7.45
CA ARG A 67 15.78 -19.54 -8.38
C ARG A 67 15.31 -18.80 -9.62
N ASP A 68 14.18 -19.18 -10.16
CA ASP A 68 13.60 -18.54 -11.36
C ASP A 68 13.08 -17.14 -11.03
N SER A 69 12.43 -16.97 -9.87
CA SER A 69 12.01 -15.66 -9.35
C SER A 69 13.21 -14.72 -9.15
N LYS A 70 14.32 -15.22 -8.59
CA LYS A 70 15.58 -14.45 -8.47
C LYS A 70 16.07 -13.95 -9.82
N LYS A 71 16.07 -14.82 -10.86
CA LYS A 71 16.51 -14.42 -12.21
C LYS A 71 15.60 -13.32 -12.79
N THR A 72 14.30 -13.47 -12.60
CA THR A 72 13.29 -12.49 -13.05
C THR A 72 13.48 -11.14 -12.35
N ALA A 73 13.69 -11.15 -11.03
CA ALA A 73 13.95 -9.93 -10.26
C ALA A 73 15.23 -9.22 -10.70
N ILE A 74 16.33 -9.95 -10.94
CA ILE A 74 17.59 -9.37 -11.46
C ILE A 74 17.37 -8.76 -12.85
N LYS A 75 16.64 -9.44 -13.72
CA LYS A 75 16.28 -8.90 -15.04
C LYS A 75 15.47 -7.60 -14.91
N GLY A 76 14.48 -7.57 -14.01
CA GLY A 76 13.68 -6.36 -13.74
C GLY A 76 14.53 -5.14 -13.35
N VAL A 77 15.58 -5.34 -12.54
CA VAL A 77 16.54 -4.25 -12.22
C VAL A 77 17.25 -3.75 -13.47
N SER A 78 17.67 -4.66 -14.36
CA SER A 78 18.34 -4.28 -15.61
C SER A 78 17.40 -3.54 -16.57
N ASP A 79 16.16 -4.02 -16.69
CA ASP A 79 15.15 -3.40 -17.54
C ASP A 79 14.80 -1.98 -17.04
N TYR A 80 14.64 -1.80 -15.74
CA TYR A 80 14.39 -0.50 -15.13
C TYR A 80 15.57 0.47 -15.32
N ARG A 81 16.82 -0.01 -15.22
CA ARG A 81 17.99 0.82 -15.53
C ARG A 81 17.93 1.36 -16.96
N ILE A 82 17.60 0.50 -17.94
CA ILE A 82 17.48 0.90 -19.35
C ILE A 82 16.39 1.96 -19.53
N GLU A 83 15.27 1.84 -18.81
CA GLU A 83 14.19 2.82 -18.83
C GLU A 83 14.66 4.19 -18.29
N MET A 84 15.35 4.17 -17.16
CA MET A 84 15.91 5.39 -16.55
C MET A 84 16.96 6.05 -17.44
N GLU A 85 17.83 5.28 -18.11
CA GLU A 85 18.80 5.80 -19.09
C GLU A 85 18.08 6.51 -20.26
N LYS A 86 16.98 5.93 -20.76
CA LYS A 86 16.15 6.58 -21.80
C LYS A 86 15.52 7.88 -21.32
N PHE A 87 15.06 7.91 -20.06
CA PHE A 87 14.48 9.12 -19.49
C PHE A 87 15.52 10.23 -19.32
N LEU A 88 16.70 9.91 -18.78
CA LEU A 88 17.80 10.85 -18.64
C LEU A 88 18.23 11.42 -20.00
N LYS A 89 18.30 10.58 -21.04
CA LYS A 89 18.62 11.02 -22.40
C LYS A 89 17.59 12.02 -22.94
N LYS A 90 16.30 11.79 -22.69
CA LYS A 90 15.26 12.77 -23.09
C LYS A 90 15.41 14.13 -22.38
N LEU A 91 15.78 14.12 -21.09
CA LEU A 91 16.03 15.35 -20.35
C LEU A 91 17.27 16.09 -20.88
N GLU A 92 18.32 15.35 -21.22
CA GLU A 92 19.52 15.89 -21.87
C GLU A 92 19.17 16.56 -23.22
N GLU A 93 18.47 15.85 -24.10
CA GLU A 93 18.02 16.36 -25.40
C GLU A 93 17.15 17.63 -25.25
N ALA A 94 16.24 17.66 -24.26
CA ALA A 94 15.41 18.82 -23.96
C ALA A 94 16.25 20.03 -23.49
N SER A 95 17.24 19.79 -22.63
CA SER A 95 18.13 20.85 -22.13
C SER A 95 19.03 21.41 -23.23
N ILE A 96 19.55 20.56 -24.11
CA ILE A 96 20.36 20.97 -25.26
C ILE A 96 19.49 21.83 -26.21
N LYS A 97 18.27 21.41 -26.49
CA LYS A 97 17.33 22.16 -27.31
C LYS A 97 17.03 23.54 -26.73
N GLU A 98 16.82 23.64 -25.43
CA GLU A 98 16.57 24.92 -24.76
C GLU A 98 17.76 25.86 -24.89
N ILE A 99 19.00 25.35 -24.74
CA ILE A 99 20.22 26.11 -24.94
C ILE A 99 20.31 26.62 -26.39
N GLU A 100 20.01 25.78 -27.38
CA GLU A 100 20.02 26.13 -28.81
C GLU A 100 18.99 27.20 -29.11
N ASP A 101 17.76 27.07 -28.61
CA ASP A 101 16.69 28.07 -28.78
C ASP A 101 17.08 29.42 -28.15
N GLN A 102 17.72 29.43 -27.00
CA GLN A 102 18.22 30.66 -26.36
C GLN A 102 19.37 31.27 -27.15
N TYR A 103 20.29 30.46 -27.68
CA TYR A 103 21.38 30.91 -28.53
C TYR A 103 20.84 31.57 -29.80
N GLN A 104 19.98 30.91 -30.53
CA GLN A 104 19.37 31.42 -31.78
C GLN A 104 18.66 32.77 -31.55
N LYS A 105 17.93 32.88 -30.44
CA LYS A 105 17.24 34.11 -30.04
C LYS A 105 18.23 35.24 -29.75
N LEU A 106 19.27 34.97 -28.98
CA LEU A 106 20.26 35.98 -28.60
C LEU A 106 21.12 36.37 -29.82
N GLU A 107 21.56 35.41 -30.64
CA GLU A 107 22.28 35.63 -31.87
C GLU A 107 21.50 36.51 -32.85
N SER A 108 20.21 36.21 -33.09
CA SER A 108 19.37 37.03 -33.97
C SER A 108 19.21 38.47 -33.48
N GLN A 109 19.15 38.69 -32.17
CA GLN A 109 19.09 40.03 -31.59
C GLN A 109 20.40 40.81 -31.79
N ILE A 110 21.53 40.15 -31.58
CA ILE A 110 22.86 40.77 -31.79
C ILE A 110 23.11 41.06 -33.26
N LEU A 111 22.76 40.14 -34.17
CA LEU A 111 22.86 40.34 -35.60
C LEU A 111 21.97 41.50 -36.10
N ALA A 112 20.75 41.62 -35.59
CA ALA A 112 19.86 42.73 -35.89
C ALA A 112 20.40 44.10 -35.38
N GLU A 113 21.09 44.08 -34.23
CA GLU A 113 21.78 45.29 -33.75
C GLU A 113 22.98 45.64 -34.61
N ARG A 114 23.81 44.68 -34.97
CA ARG A 114 24.94 44.84 -35.90
C ARG A 114 24.49 45.41 -37.24
N GLN A 115 23.45 44.87 -37.87
CA GLN A 115 22.93 45.34 -39.14
C GLN A 115 22.50 46.81 -39.07
N ARG A 116 21.85 47.22 -38.00
CA ARG A 116 21.50 48.65 -37.80
C ARG A 116 22.70 49.56 -37.74
N TYR A 117 23.79 49.12 -37.11
CA TYR A 117 25.04 49.88 -37.11
C TYR A 117 25.63 49.94 -38.49
N GLU A 118 25.69 48.86 -39.28
CA GLU A 118 26.16 48.81 -40.66
C GLU A 118 25.35 49.77 -41.53
N ASP A 119 24.00 49.73 -41.43
CA ASP A 119 23.14 50.64 -42.20
C ASP A 119 23.40 52.11 -41.82
N SER A 120 23.56 52.41 -40.56
CA SER A 120 23.86 53.76 -40.07
C SER A 120 25.23 54.24 -40.52
N ILE A 121 26.23 53.39 -40.51
CA ILE A 121 27.59 53.68 -40.98
C ILE A 121 27.59 54.01 -42.51
N ASP A 122 26.86 53.24 -43.29
CA ASP A 122 26.79 53.45 -44.75
C ASP A 122 26.01 54.73 -45.11
N GLU A 123 24.94 55.04 -44.36
CA GLU A 123 24.27 56.35 -44.50
C GLU A 123 25.22 57.51 -44.17
N LEU A 124 25.99 57.43 -43.09
CA LEU A 124 26.97 58.46 -42.74
C LEU A 124 28.09 58.58 -43.75
N LYS A 125 28.60 57.50 -44.33
CA LYS A 125 29.59 57.51 -45.44
C LYS A 125 29.02 58.21 -46.68
N ASN A 126 27.77 57.85 -47.05
CA ASN A 126 27.11 58.49 -48.20
C ASN A 126 26.94 59.99 -47.99
N LEU A 127 26.50 60.46 -46.82
CA LEU A 127 26.38 61.86 -46.48
C LEU A 127 27.75 62.58 -46.55
N LYS A 128 28.81 61.94 -46.00
CA LYS A 128 30.18 62.47 -46.10
C LYS A 128 30.65 62.66 -47.56
N GLN A 129 30.38 61.68 -48.43
CA GLN A 129 30.71 61.73 -49.82
C GLN A 129 29.95 62.86 -50.56
N LEU A 130 28.63 63.00 -50.27
CA LEU A 130 27.81 64.07 -50.83
C LEU A 130 28.35 65.48 -50.46
N ILE A 131 28.78 65.69 -49.21
CA ILE A 131 29.41 66.92 -48.74
C ILE A 131 30.70 67.19 -49.49
N GLN A 132 31.54 66.17 -49.73
CA GLN A 132 32.77 66.28 -50.45
C GLN A 132 32.55 66.67 -51.96
N GLN A 133 31.53 66.03 -52.56
CA GLN A 133 31.17 66.35 -54.00
C GLN A 133 30.53 67.70 -54.17
N ALA A 134 29.87 68.24 -53.12
CA ALA A 134 29.21 69.55 -53.15
C ALA A 134 30.18 70.74 -52.96
N SER A 135 31.49 70.54 -52.81
CA SER A 135 32.51 71.53 -52.47
C SER A 135 32.59 72.76 -53.40
N GLY A 136 32.00 72.72 -54.62
CA GLY A 136 31.91 73.84 -55.55
C GLY A 136 30.54 74.56 -55.56
N ASN A 137 29.55 74.14 -54.84
CA ASN A 137 28.19 74.67 -54.81
C ASN A 137 27.71 74.96 -53.37
N ILE A 138 27.72 76.24 -52.98
CA ILE A 138 27.42 76.67 -51.60
C ILE A 138 26.01 76.22 -51.16
N ALA A 139 24.98 76.28 -52.05
CA ALA A 139 23.63 75.90 -51.70
C ALA A 139 23.49 74.37 -51.43
N GLN A 140 24.15 73.61 -52.30
CA GLN A 140 24.16 72.14 -52.17
C GLN A 140 24.96 71.70 -50.93
N LEU A 141 26.09 72.31 -50.68
CA LEU A 141 26.93 72.10 -49.50
C LEU A 141 26.16 72.37 -48.20
N PHE A 142 25.40 73.48 -48.18
CA PHE A 142 24.56 73.83 -46.99
C PHE A 142 23.48 72.76 -46.72
N VAL A 143 22.76 72.33 -47.77
CA VAL A 143 21.72 71.29 -47.60
C VAL A 143 22.31 69.97 -47.12
N CYS A 144 23.43 69.54 -47.75
CA CYS A 144 24.08 68.27 -47.36
C CYS A 144 24.62 68.35 -45.91
N SER A 145 25.19 69.50 -45.52
CA SER A 145 25.65 69.70 -44.11
C SER A 145 24.51 69.70 -43.13
N LYS A 146 23.36 70.31 -43.41
CA LYS A 146 22.17 70.26 -42.56
C LYS A 146 21.53 68.88 -42.43
N LEU A 147 21.57 68.14 -43.56
CA LEU A 147 21.12 66.73 -43.52
C LEU A 147 22.02 65.87 -42.63
N ALA A 148 23.33 66.04 -42.73
CA ALA A 148 24.33 65.37 -41.92
C ALA A 148 24.19 65.68 -40.39
N GLU A 149 24.09 67.01 -40.09
CA GLU A 149 23.87 67.45 -38.68
C GLU A 149 22.60 66.80 -38.08
N LYS A 150 21.47 66.84 -38.85
CA LYS A 150 20.23 66.25 -38.43
C LYS A 150 20.38 64.73 -38.19
N LYS A 151 21.05 64.03 -39.09
CA LYS A 151 21.26 62.57 -38.95
C LYS A 151 22.14 62.22 -37.76
N CYS A 152 23.25 62.97 -37.52
CA CYS A 152 24.12 62.79 -36.39
C CYS A 152 23.40 63.05 -35.08
N THR A 153 22.55 64.07 -34.98
CA THR A 153 21.73 64.33 -33.79
C THR A 153 20.73 63.17 -33.52
N THR A 154 20.01 62.74 -34.57
CA THR A 154 19.07 61.63 -34.48
C THR A 154 19.75 60.35 -34.01
N LEU A 155 20.90 60.00 -34.58
CA LEU A 155 21.68 58.82 -34.17
C LEU A 155 22.19 58.93 -32.75
N GLY A 156 22.66 60.09 -32.31
CA GLY A 156 23.11 60.33 -30.92
C GLY A 156 21.97 60.18 -29.91
N ASP A 157 20.80 60.73 -30.21
CA ASP A 157 19.61 60.60 -29.36
C ASP A 157 19.11 59.15 -29.29
N ASP A 158 19.18 58.46 -30.41
CA ASP A 158 18.78 57.03 -30.47
C ASP A 158 19.75 56.13 -29.69
N GLU A 159 21.06 56.38 -29.80
CA GLU A 159 22.08 55.65 -29.04
C GLU A 159 21.93 55.87 -27.54
N MET A 160 21.65 57.12 -27.06
CA MET A 160 21.43 57.41 -25.66
C MET A 160 20.21 56.72 -25.09
N LYS A 161 19.19 56.44 -25.90
CA LYS A 161 17.91 55.79 -25.44
C LYS A 161 17.96 54.29 -25.50
N ARG A 162 18.89 53.70 -26.24
CA ARG A 162 18.96 52.24 -26.46
C ARG A 162 19.81 51.54 -25.43
N LYS A 163 19.31 50.36 -24.99
CA LYS A 163 20.11 49.41 -24.24
C LYS A 163 20.93 48.56 -25.25
N THR A 164 22.23 48.69 -25.23
CA THR A 164 23.16 47.92 -26.06
C THR A 164 23.65 46.69 -25.30
N PHE A 165 23.94 45.62 -26.02
CA PHE A 165 24.55 44.43 -25.41
C PHE A 165 25.98 44.77 -24.98
N LYS A 166 26.24 44.65 -23.65
CA LYS A 166 27.59 44.76 -23.11
C LYS A 166 28.26 43.42 -22.88
N HIS A 167 27.46 42.38 -22.73
CA HIS A 167 27.90 40.99 -22.51
C HIS A 167 26.79 40.02 -22.96
N ALA A 168 27.17 38.92 -23.58
CA ALA A 168 26.28 37.84 -23.99
C ALA A 168 26.91 36.53 -23.61
N GLU A 169 26.25 35.75 -22.78
CA GLU A 169 26.70 34.43 -22.31
C GLU A 169 25.50 33.54 -22.05
N ILE A 170 25.60 32.28 -22.42
CA ILE A 170 24.64 31.23 -22.07
C ILE A 170 25.29 30.34 -21.03
N LYS A 171 24.64 30.16 -19.91
CA LYS A 171 25.10 29.27 -18.80
C LYS A 171 24.12 28.18 -18.56
N PHE A 172 24.62 26.94 -18.50
CA PHE A 172 23.88 25.83 -17.99
C PHE A 172 24.15 25.69 -16.46
N VAL A 173 23.09 25.69 -15.68
CA VAL A 173 23.16 25.45 -14.23
C VAL A 173 22.51 24.12 -13.94
N PRO A 174 23.29 23.10 -13.49
CA PRO A 174 22.73 21.80 -13.14
C PRO A 174 21.71 21.90 -12.00
N SER A 175 20.68 21.03 -12.03
CA SER A 175 19.70 20.94 -10.96
C SER A 175 20.30 20.25 -9.72
N GLU A 176 20.61 21.03 -8.68
CA GLU A 176 21.07 20.51 -7.40
C GLU A 176 20.01 19.63 -6.72
N GLN A 177 18.73 19.89 -6.96
CA GLN A 177 17.62 19.08 -6.45
C GLN A 177 17.64 17.67 -7.07
N LEU A 178 17.84 17.56 -8.38
CA LEU A 178 17.96 16.28 -9.06
C LEU A 178 19.18 15.50 -8.55
N LYS A 179 20.33 16.16 -8.47
CA LYS A 179 21.58 15.58 -7.96
C LYS A 179 21.40 15.07 -6.54
N SER A 180 20.88 15.90 -5.62
CA SER A 180 20.62 15.52 -4.23
C SER A 180 19.63 14.35 -4.09
N SER A 181 18.63 14.27 -4.98
CA SER A 181 17.67 13.16 -5.00
C SER A 181 18.34 11.85 -5.39
N ILE A 182 19.19 11.88 -6.40
CA ILE A 182 19.95 10.70 -6.87
C ILE A 182 20.96 10.25 -5.81
N GLU A 183 21.70 11.18 -5.19
CA GLU A 183 22.70 10.87 -4.18
C GLU A 183 22.10 10.23 -2.90
N LYS A 184 20.84 10.52 -2.59
CA LYS A 184 20.11 9.92 -1.47
C LYS A 184 19.58 8.52 -1.76
N MET A 185 19.52 8.10 -3.00
CA MET A 185 19.06 6.78 -3.38
C MET A 185 20.14 5.73 -3.08
N LYS A 186 19.80 4.72 -2.28
CA LYS A 186 20.71 3.62 -1.97
C LYS A 186 20.64 2.48 -3.00
N ASN A 187 19.53 2.37 -3.71
CA ASN A 187 19.24 1.33 -4.71
C ASN A 187 18.13 1.80 -5.65
N LEU A 188 17.98 1.13 -6.78
CA LEU A 188 17.01 1.47 -7.84
C LEU A 188 15.56 1.09 -7.50
N GLY A 189 15.32 0.44 -6.36
CA GLY A 189 14.00 0.02 -5.92
C GLY A 189 14.06 -0.87 -4.70
N GLU A 190 12.90 -1.27 -4.19
CA GLU A 190 12.79 -2.15 -3.03
C GLU A 190 12.74 -3.61 -3.46
N THR A 191 13.48 -4.47 -2.74
CA THR A 191 13.40 -5.92 -2.90
C THR A 191 12.61 -6.51 -1.74
N SER A 192 11.52 -7.23 -2.04
CA SER A 192 10.77 -7.99 -1.05
C SER A 192 10.94 -9.49 -1.30
N ALA A 193 11.38 -10.23 -0.28
CA ALA A 193 11.30 -11.67 -0.31
C ALA A 193 9.92 -12.13 0.17
N ILE A 194 9.15 -12.73 -0.72
CA ILE A 194 7.86 -13.33 -0.40
C ILE A 194 8.12 -14.82 -0.16
N SER A 195 8.01 -15.28 1.08
CA SER A 195 7.95 -16.71 1.40
C SER A 195 6.54 -17.03 1.92
N SER A 196 5.80 -17.85 1.20
CA SER A 196 4.65 -18.53 1.77
C SER A 196 5.19 -19.68 2.63
N ARG A 197 5.31 -19.45 3.94
CA ARG A 197 5.46 -20.55 4.87
C ARG A 197 4.14 -21.28 4.98
N THR A 198 4.18 -22.55 5.38
CA THR A 198 2.98 -23.34 5.69
C THR A 198 1.93 -22.47 6.36
N TYR A 199 0.75 -22.43 5.78
CA TYR A 199 -0.42 -21.73 6.28
C TYR A 199 -0.78 -22.30 7.65
N ASN A 200 -0.34 -21.63 8.70
CA ASN A 200 -0.64 -22.03 10.07
C ASN A 200 -2.00 -21.46 10.45
N LEU A 201 -2.94 -22.34 10.78
CA LEU A 201 -4.26 -21.96 11.25
C LEU A 201 -4.21 -21.53 12.72
N TYR A 202 -5.04 -20.55 13.05
CA TYR A 202 -5.31 -20.21 14.42
C TYR A 202 -6.23 -21.25 15.08
N LYS A 203 -5.86 -21.64 16.29
CA LYS A 203 -6.79 -22.19 17.26
C LYS A 203 -7.38 -21.01 18.03
N VAL A 204 -8.69 -20.86 17.94
CA VAL A 204 -9.42 -19.71 18.49
C VAL A 204 -10.22 -20.15 19.71
N THR A 205 -10.07 -19.43 20.81
CA THR A 205 -10.80 -19.71 22.05
C THR A 205 -11.51 -18.45 22.53
N LYS A 206 -12.83 -18.50 22.66
CA LYS A 206 -13.60 -17.37 23.21
C LYS A 206 -13.20 -17.12 24.65
N ILE A 207 -12.86 -15.88 24.99
CA ILE A 207 -12.48 -15.48 26.35
C ILE A 207 -13.69 -14.91 27.09
N ARG A 208 -14.39 -13.97 26.46
CA ARG A 208 -15.48 -13.20 27.08
C ARG A 208 -16.33 -12.46 26.05
N ASP A 209 -17.46 -11.97 26.55
CA ASP A 209 -18.26 -10.94 25.89
C ASP A 209 -17.90 -9.59 26.51
N MET A 210 -17.53 -8.62 25.68
CA MET A 210 -17.21 -7.26 26.06
C MET A 210 -18.45 -6.39 25.84
N LYS A 211 -18.98 -5.79 26.90
CA LYS A 211 -20.14 -4.91 26.82
C LYS A 211 -19.74 -3.56 26.22
N VAL A 212 -20.39 -3.18 25.11
CA VAL A 212 -20.11 -1.93 24.37
C VAL A 212 -21.26 -0.93 24.43
N ARG A 213 -22.41 -1.34 24.99
CA ARG A 213 -23.54 -0.41 25.23
C ARG A 213 -23.23 0.50 26.41
N LEU A 214 -23.40 1.79 26.18
CA LEU A 214 -23.25 2.83 27.19
C LEU A 214 -24.61 3.11 27.86
N LYS A 215 -24.58 3.80 29.01
CA LYS A 215 -25.82 4.24 29.68
C LYS A 215 -26.60 5.27 28.88
N GLU A 216 -25.88 6.08 28.12
CA GLU A 216 -26.38 7.16 27.26
C GLU A 216 -26.86 6.67 25.90
N ASP A 217 -26.73 5.37 25.59
CA ASP A 217 -27.18 4.80 24.34
C ASP A 217 -28.69 4.60 24.37
N THR A 218 -29.37 5.16 23.38
CA THR A 218 -30.84 5.11 23.25
C THR A 218 -31.31 3.86 22.51
N SER A 219 -30.45 3.26 21.69
CA SER A 219 -30.74 2.08 20.87
C SER A 219 -29.79 0.93 21.19
N GLY A 220 -30.09 -0.27 20.69
CA GLY A 220 -29.13 -1.38 20.65
C GLY A 220 -27.93 -1.04 19.79
N CYS A 221 -26.76 -1.54 20.16
CA CYS A 221 -25.54 -1.25 19.43
C CYS A 221 -25.46 -1.98 18.08
N TRP A 222 -24.95 -1.30 17.05
CA TRP A 222 -24.60 -1.89 15.77
C TRP A 222 -23.11 -1.59 15.46
N ILE A 223 -22.25 -2.58 15.72
CA ILE A 223 -20.79 -2.42 15.62
C ILE A 223 -20.34 -2.79 14.21
N TYR A 224 -20.34 -1.80 13.30
CA TYR A 224 -19.99 -2.00 11.90
C TYR A 224 -18.49 -2.01 11.62
N GLY A 225 -17.70 -1.23 12.34
CA GLY A 225 -16.27 -1.14 12.17
C GLY A 225 -15.52 -1.29 13.49
N SER A 226 -14.27 -1.74 13.40
CA SER A 226 -13.34 -1.78 14.50
C SER A 226 -11.92 -1.52 14.06
N CYS A 227 -11.15 -0.81 14.88
CA CYS A 227 -9.75 -0.49 14.62
C CYS A 227 -8.94 -0.63 15.91
N ILE A 228 -7.83 -1.36 15.85
CA ILE A 228 -6.89 -1.48 16.96
C ILE A 228 -5.89 -0.34 16.90
N ILE A 229 -5.70 0.34 18.04
CA ILE A 229 -4.74 1.43 18.20
C ILE A 229 -4.01 1.21 19.52
N ASP A 230 -2.75 0.84 19.42
CA ASP A 230 -1.93 0.48 20.58
C ASP A 230 -2.69 -0.52 21.47
N ASP A 231 -2.81 -0.30 22.77
CA ASP A 231 -3.56 -1.17 23.69
C ASP A 231 -5.06 -0.88 23.76
N THR A 232 -5.61 -0.18 22.77
CA THR A 232 -7.04 0.17 22.73
C THR A 232 -7.71 -0.35 21.46
N VAL A 233 -9.02 -0.58 21.56
CA VAL A 233 -9.89 -0.87 20.43
C VAL A 233 -10.95 0.22 20.29
N ILE A 234 -11.12 0.71 19.06
CA ILE A 234 -12.14 1.67 18.69
C ILE A 234 -13.23 0.93 17.92
N PHE A 235 -14.48 1.15 18.30
CA PHE A 235 -15.67 0.63 17.63
C PHE A 235 -16.52 1.77 17.08
N THR A 236 -17.06 1.59 15.88
CA THR A 236 -18.14 2.40 15.36
C THR A 236 -19.48 1.80 15.77
N ASP A 237 -20.31 2.58 16.44
CA ASP A 237 -21.68 2.20 16.77
C ASP A 237 -22.65 3.02 15.94
N TYR A 238 -23.14 2.40 14.87
CA TYR A 238 -23.97 3.04 13.86
C TYR A 238 -25.31 3.56 14.42
N GLU A 239 -26.02 2.75 15.21
CA GLU A 239 -27.34 3.11 15.72
C GLU A 239 -27.30 4.21 16.78
N ASN A 240 -26.22 4.31 17.52
CA ASN A 240 -26.06 5.33 18.56
C ASN A 240 -25.19 6.51 18.08
N ASN A 241 -24.82 6.57 16.79
CA ASN A 241 -24.01 7.65 16.22
C ASN A 241 -22.73 7.93 17.04
N LYS A 242 -22.02 6.89 17.44
CA LYS A 242 -20.85 7.03 18.32
C LYS A 242 -19.63 6.28 17.81
N LEU A 243 -18.49 6.88 18.06
CA LEU A 243 -17.19 6.23 18.06
C LEU A 243 -16.80 5.98 19.50
N LYS A 244 -16.57 4.72 19.90
CA LYS A 244 -16.32 4.28 21.28
C LYS A 244 -14.95 3.66 21.41
N ARG A 245 -14.11 4.12 22.35
CA ARG A 245 -12.76 3.59 22.60
C ARG A 245 -12.71 2.85 23.93
N PHE A 246 -12.17 1.64 23.88
CA PHE A 246 -12.07 0.74 25.02
C PHE A 246 -10.61 0.31 25.24
N ASP A 247 -10.25 0.13 26.50
CA ASP A 247 -9.02 -0.55 26.89
C ASP A 247 -9.15 -2.06 26.66
N ILE A 248 -8.18 -2.65 25.99
CA ILE A 248 -8.21 -4.07 25.61
C ILE A 248 -8.05 -4.99 26.81
N SER A 249 -7.26 -4.60 27.80
CA SER A 249 -6.94 -5.44 28.95
C SER A 249 -8.11 -5.51 29.95
N SER A 250 -8.62 -4.35 30.33
CA SER A 250 -9.72 -4.21 31.28
C SER A 250 -11.10 -4.36 30.65
N SER A 251 -11.22 -4.17 29.33
CA SER A 251 -12.50 -4.03 28.60
C SER A 251 -13.37 -2.88 29.10
N SER A 252 -12.76 -1.87 29.71
CA SER A 252 -13.44 -0.68 30.16
C SER A 252 -13.50 0.39 29.10
N LEU A 253 -14.60 1.14 29.07
CA LEU A 253 -14.71 2.34 28.24
C LEU A 253 -13.67 3.37 28.69
N ILE A 254 -12.88 3.89 27.75
CA ILE A 254 -11.98 5.02 27.97
C ILE A 254 -12.75 6.31 27.71
N ASP A 255 -13.30 6.44 26.51
CA ASP A 255 -14.08 7.58 26.08
C ASP A 255 -14.91 7.27 24.83
N TYR A 256 -15.74 8.23 24.43
CA TYR A 256 -16.46 8.20 23.17
C TYR A 256 -16.65 9.60 22.61
N CYS A 257 -16.97 9.71 21.30
CA CYS A 257 -17.44 10.93 20.68
C CYS A 257 -18.61 10.63 19.72
N GLU A 258 -19.41 11.64 19.44
CA GLU A 258 -20.52 11.52 18.50
C GLU A 258 -20.01 11.66 17.08
N VAL A 259 -20.33 10.67 16.24
CA VAL A 259 -20.05 10.63 14.81
C VAL A 259 -21.30 10.10 14.13
N PRO A 260 -22.01 10.90 13.33
CA PRO A 260 -23.26 10.45 12.69
C PRO A 260 -23.03 9.29 11.71
N LEU A 261 -23.87 8.26 11.82
CA LEU A 261 -23.92 7.10 10.93
C LEU A 261 -22.55 6.45 10.63
N PRO A 262 -21.71 6.17 11.66
CA PRO A 262 -20.34 5.68 11.46
C PRO A 262 -20.35 4.21 11.02
N CYS A 263 -19.60 3.90 9.95
CA CYS A 263 -19.43 2.54 9.41
C CYS A 263 -18.00 2.04 9.63
N GLY A 264 -17.16 2.10 8.61
CA GLY A 264 -15.76 1.70 8.70
C GLY A 264 -14.91 2.71 9.46
N VAL A 265 -13.80 2.24 10.06
CA VAL A 265 -12.81 3.10 10.72
C VAL A 265 -11.41 2.58 10.46
N CYS A 266 -10.46 3.47 10.18
CA CYS A 266 -9.05 3.12 10.01
C CYS A 266 -8.13 4.16 10.65
N ARG A 267 -6.92 3.73 11.02
CA ARG A 267 -5.86 4.62 11.54
C ARG A 267 -5.25 5.44 10.40
N VAL A 268 -5.09 6.74 10.64
CA VAL A 268 -4.42 7.69 9.74
C VAL A 268 -3.30 8.37 10.52
N GLY A 269 -2.07 7.88 10.35
CA GLY A 269 -0.94 8.37 11.13
C GLY A 269 -0.97 7.93 12.60
N GLU A 270 -0.28 8.68 13.47
CA GLU A 270 -0.09 8.30 14.89
C GLU A 270 -1.26 8.70 15.80
N ARG A 271 -1.93 9.81 15.50
CA ARG A 271 -2.86 10.47 16.43
C ARG A 271 -4.25 10.71 15.88
N GLU A 272 -4.59 10.05 14.77
CA GLU A 272 -5.81 10.32 14.02
C GLU A 272 -6.40 9.03 13.45
N VAL A 273 -7.72 8.94 13.45
CA VAL A 273 -8.49 7.94 12.71
C VAL A 273 -9.42 8.62 11.72
N ALA A 274 -9.70 7.95 10.60
CA ALA A 274 -10.73 8.33 9.66
C ALA A 274 -11.90 7.35 9.77
N VAL A 275 -13.10 7.90 9.82
CA VAL A 275 -14.36 7.17 9.92
C VAL A 275 -15.18 7.40 8.66
N ALA A 276 -15.51 6.32 7.95
CA ALA A 276 -16.47 6.35 6.86
C ALA A 276 -17.88 6.46 7.44
N CYS A 277 -18.65 7.43 6.98
CA CYS A 277 -20.00 7.68 7.44
C CYS A 277 -21.01 7.44 6.30
N TRP A 278 -22.11 6.78 6.59
CA TRP A 278 -23.14 6.45 5.60
C TRP A 278 -23.82 7.68 4.97
N ASP A 279 -23.68 8.85 5.61
CA ASP A 279 -24.13 10.13 5.09
C ASP A 279 -23.19 10.79 4.08
N SER A 280 -22.38 9.98 3.42
CA SER A 280 -21.42 10.42 2.38
C SER A 280 -20.31 11.33 2.93
N ARG A 281 -19.83 11.07 4.14
CA ARG A 281 -18.70 11.78 4.74
C ARG A 281 -17.58 10.85 5.17
N VAL A 282 -16.37 11.38 5.19
CA VAL A 282 -15.26 10.88 5.97
C VAL A 282 -14.99 11.84 7.10
N GLN A 283 -15.20 11.41 8.33
CA GLN A 283 -14.93 12.17 9.54
C GLN A 283 -13.57 11.81 10.11
N PHE A 284 -12.70 12.78 10.30
CA PHE A 284 -11.43 12.59 10.99
C PHE A 284 -11.60 12.87 12.47
N VAL A 285 -11.01 12.00 13.30
CA VAL A 285 -11.14 12.06 14.76
C VAL A 285 -9.76 11.95 15.40
N SER A 286 -9.41 12.90 16.28
CA SER A 286 -8.21 12.80 17.11
C SER A 286 -8.34 11.71 18.16
N ILE A 287 -7.25 10.95 18.36
CA ILE A 287 -7.15 9.89 19.38
C ILE A 287 -6.10 10.19 20.44
N HIS A 288 -5.55 11.40 20.46
CA HIS A 288 -4.40 11.73 21.30
C HIS A 288 -4.72 11.60 22.81
N ASN A 289 -5.54 12.46 23.36
CA ASN A 289 -5.91 12.41 24.78
C ASN A 289 -7.34 11.89 24.95
N LYS A 290 -8.27 12.54 24.23
CA LYS A 290 -9.69 12.17 24.17
C LYS A 290 -10.13 12.14 22.72
N LEU A 291 -11.08 11.25 22.40
CA LEU A 291 -11.71 11.24 21.09
C LEU A 291 -12.37 12.60 20.83
N SER A 292 -11.95 13.30 19.79
CA SER A 292 -12.49 14.61 19.41
C SER A 292 -12.53 14.78 17.91
N LEU A 293 -13.62 15.38 17.42
CA LEU A 293 -13.81 15.63 16.01
C LEU A 293 -12.76 16.61 15.48
N LEU A 294 -12.19 16.28 14.34
CA LEU A 294 -11.34 17.13 13.52
C LEU A 294 -12.08 17.58 12.26
N ARG A 295 -11.39 17.66 11.13
CA ARG A 295 -11.99 17.96 9.83
C ARG A 295 -12.88 16.82 9.33
N SER A 296 -13.74 17.13 8.40
CA SER A 296 -14.47 16.13 7.59
C SER A 296 -14.32 16.44 6.10
N ILE A 297 -14.47 15.41 5.28
CA ILE A 297 -14.51 15.53 3.83
C ILE A 297 -15.88 15.03 3.35
N GLN A 298 -16.58 15.87 2.59
CA GLN A 298 -17.83 15.47 1.95
C GLN A 298 -17.53 14.72 0.67
N MET A 299 -18.15 13.54 0.52
CA MET A 299 -18.05 12.68 -0.66
C MET A 299 -19.33 12.79 -1.50
N ASN A 300 -19.29 12.32 -2.73
CA ASN A 300 -20.43 12.27 -3.64
C ASN A 300 -21.09 10.88 -3.71
N HIS A 301 -20.72 9.98 -2.81
CA HIS A 301 -21.25 8.62 -2.67
C HIS A 301 -21.26 8.21 -1.19
N TRP A 302 -22.00 7.19 -0.85
CA TRP A 302 -21.99 6.60 0.48
C TRP A 302 -20.61 6.07 0.84
N CYS A 303 -20.25 6.13 2.11
CA CYS A 303 -18.97 5.64 2.61
C CYS A 303 -19.23 4.50 3.59
N TYR A 304 -18.81 3.28 3.23
CA TYR A 304 -19.00 2.11 4.07
C TYR A 304 -17.68 1.63 4.70
N GLY A 305 -16.79 1.07 3.92
CA GLY A 305 -15.46 0.67 4.35
C GLY A 305 -14.43 1.75 4.06
N ILE A 306 -13.40 1.87 4.90
CA ILE A 306 -12.31 2.81 4.72
C ILE A 306 -10.99 2.19 5.12
N ALA A 307 -9.96 2.43 4.32
CA ALA A 307 -8.57 2.10 4.63
C ALA A 307 -7.66 3.26 4.22
N TYR A 308 -6.46 3.31 4.81
CA TYR A 308 -5.47 4.35 4.56
C TYR A 308 -4.11 3.75 4.26
N SER A 309 -3.46 4.27 3.23
CA SER A 309 -2.06 3.93 2.90
C SER A 309 -1.45 5.04 2.04
N ASN A 310 -0.19 5.42 2.32
CA ASN A 310 0.61 6.33 1.49
C ASN A 310 -0.13 7.63 1.12
N ASP A 311 -0.68 8.32 2.13
CA ASP A 311 -1.45 9.56 1.99
C ASP A 311 -2.67 9.46 1.05
N LYS A 312 -3.25 8.27 0.96
CA LYS A 312 -4.45 7.99 0.19
C LYS A 312 -5.50 7.30 1.05
N LEU A 313 -6.75 7.65 0.79
CA LEU A 313 -7.93 6.99 1.35
C LEU A 313 -8.54 6.05 0.32
N TYR A 314 -8.90 4.88 0.76
CA TYR A 314 -9.58 3.86 -0.04
C TYR A 314 -10.94 3.62 0.58
N ILE A 315 -12.02 3.83 -0.19
CA ILE A 315 -13.38 3.87 0.33
C ILE A 315 -14.28 3.00 -0.54
N THR A 316 -15.04 2.10 0.10
CA THR A 316 -16.13 1.36 -0.55
C THR A 316 -17.45 2.09 -0.35
N ASP A 317 -18.33 2.04 -1.36
CA ASP A 317 -19.67 2.66 -1.28
C ASP A 317 -20.74 1.76 -0.65
N GLY A 318 -20.38 0.56 -0.23
CA GLY A 318 -21.34 -0.44 0.25
C GLY A 318 -22.12 -1.11 -0.89
N ASN A 319 -21.76 -0.85 -2.14
CA ASN A 319 -22.47 -1.31 -3.33
C ASN A 319 -21.45 -1.86 -4.37
N LYS A 320 -21.19 -1.12 -5.45
CA LYS A 320 -20.48 -1.64 -6.64
C LYS A 320 -19.13 -1.00 -6.89
N SER A 321 -18.65 -0.13 -5.99
CA SER A 321 -17.48 0.68 -6.29
C SER A 321 -16.47 0.72 -5.14
N LEU A 322 -15.19 0.82 -5.53
CA LEU A 322 -14.07 1.19 -4.70
C LEU A 322 -13.48 2.50 -5.24
N TYR A 323 -13.27 3.46 -4.36
CA TYR A 323 -12.71 4.76 -4.69
C TYR A 323 -11.37 4.95 -3.99
N MET A 324 -10.42 5.55 -4.68
CA MET A 324 -9.16 6.04 -4.13
C MET A 324 -9.13 7.56 -4.18
N TYR A 325 -8.85 8.19 -3.04
CA TYR A 325 -8.79 9.64 -2.85
C TYR A 325 -7.43 10.07 -2.34
N ASP A 326 -7.06 11.32 -2.60
CA ASP A 326 -6.05 12.00 -1.80
C ASP A 326 -6.62 12.47 -0.45
N MET A 327 -5.76 12.99 0.43
CA MET A 327 -6.16 13.49 1.75
C MET A 327 -6.95 14.80 1.72
N SER A 328 -7.12 15.41 0.55
CA SER A 328 -7.95 16.60 0.31
C SER A 328 -9.34 16.26 -0.18
N GLY A 329 -9.61 14.98 -0.52
CA GLY A 329 -10.90 14.52 -1.02
C GLY A 329 -11.03 14.56 -2.54
N ASN A 330 -9.93 14.68 -3.28
CA ASN A 330 -9.96 14.56 -4.74
C ASN A 330 -9.92 13.09 -5.15
N ILE A 331 -10.77 12.68 -6.08
CA ILE A 331 -10.80 11.32 -6.62
C ILE A 331 -9.54 11.09 -7.45
N LEU A 332 -8.75 10.07 -7.09
CA LEU A 332 -7.60 9.61 -7.84
C LEU A 332 -7.96 8.45 -8.78
N LYS A 333 -8.85 7.55 -8.32
CA LYS A 333 -9.29 6.38 -9.09
C LYS A 333 -10.65 5.90 -8.62
N THR A 334 -11.46 5.40 -9.56
CA THR A 334 -12.71 4.66 -9.28
C THR A 334 -12.61 3.29 -9.94
N VAL A 335 -12.92 2.24 -9.19
CA VAL A 335 -12.88 0.85 -9.65
C VAL A 335 -14.26 0.22 -9.51
N THR A 336 -14.81 -0.25 -10.62
CA THR A 336 -16.12 -0.92 -10.70
C THR A 336 -16.06 -2.24 -11.43
N SER A 337 -15.09 -2.39 -12.35
CA SER A 337 -14.94 -3.54 -13.24
C SER A 337 -13.47 -3.96 -13.37
N ASP A 338 -13.25 -5.20 -13.76
CA ASP A 338 -11.93 -5.74 -14.10
C ASP A 338 -11.46 -5.27 -15.50
N ASN A 339 -10.29 -5.73 -15.92
CA ASN A 339 -9.71 -5.40 -17.22
C ASN A 339 -10.52 -5.92 -18.41
N SER A 340 -11.45 -6.86 -18.19
CA SER A 340 -12.38 -7.37 -19.21
C SER A 340 -13.72 -6.64 -19.25
N GLY A 341 -13.91 -5.65 -18.34
CA GLY A 341 -15.16 -4.90 -18.19
C GLY A 341 -16.22 -5.60 -17.35
N GLN A 342 -15.88 -6.74 -16.70
CA GLN A 342 -16.83 -7.42 -15.82
C GLN A 342 -16.90 -6.75 -14.45
N PRO A 343 -18.11 -6.59 -13.87
CA PRO A 343 -18.28 -6.00 -12.54
C PRO A 343 -17.53 -6.80 -11.47
N ILE A 344 -16.65 -6.12 -10.74
CA ILE A 344 -15.89 -6.72 -9.64
C ILE A 344 -16.76 -6.88 -8.40
N PHE A 345 -17.61 -5.90 -8.10
CA PHE A 345 -18.42 -5.84 -6.89
C PHE A 345 -19.92 -5.98 -7.17
N GLU A 346 -20.63 -6.56 -6.20
CA GLU A 346 -22.09 -6.49 -6.10
C GLU A 346 -22.56 -5.87 -4.77
N CYS A 347 -21.79 -6.03 -3.71
CA CYS A 347 -22.10 -5.54 -2.37
C CYS A 347 -20.79 -5.39 -1.57
N SER A 348 -19.98 -4.39 -1.95
CA SER A 348 -18.69 -4.11 -1.30
C SER A 348 -18.88 -3.68 0.16
N ARG A 349 -18.01 -4.15 1.05
CA ARG A 349 -18.10 -3.95 2.49
C ARG A 349 -16.80 -3.38 3.07
N LEU A 350 -16.38 -3.88 4.24
CA LEU A 350 -15.15 -3.42 4.86
C LEU A 350 -13.91 -3.77 4.04
N ILE A 351 -12.87 -3.02 4.26
CA ILE A 351 -11.65 -3.00 3.46
C ILE A 351 -10.43 -2.93 4.39
N THR A 352 -9.38 -3.62 4.04
CA THR A 352 -8.12 -3.62 4.80
C THR A 352 -6.91 -3.77 3.90
N PHE A 353 -5.79 -3.19 4.33
CA PHE A 353 -4.48 -3.49 3.76
C PHE A 353 -3.80 -4.62 4.54
N ASN A 354 -2.94 -5.38 3.85
CA ASN A 354 -1.97 -6.20 4.56
C ASN A 354 -0.89 -5.32 5.21
N ASP A 355 -0.06 -5.92 6.09
CA ASP A 355 0.97 -5.18 6.85
C ASP A 355 2.00 -4.48 5.97
N LYS A 356 2.31 -5.05 4.81
CA LYS A 356 3.22 -4.47 3.82
C LYS A 356 2.60 -3.35 3.01
N LYS A 357 1.29 -3.18 3.09
CA LYS A 357 0.49 -2.23 2.31
C LYS A 357 0.65 -2.38 0.79
N ASP A 358 1.06 -3.57 0.34
CA ASP A 358 1.17 -3.93 -1.08
C ASP A 358 -0.08 -4.62 -1.63
N ARG A 359 -0.98 -5.10 -0.74
CA ARG A 359 -2.27 -5.71 -1.11
C ARG A 359 -3.41 -5.13 -0.31
N LEU A 360 -4.49 -4.85 -1.02
CA LEU A 360 -5.75 -4.35 -0.48
C LEU A 360 -6.82 -5.43 -0.63
N PHE A 361 -7.52 -5.72 0.46
CA PHE A 361 -8.60 -6.71 0.50
C PHE A 361 -9.93 -6.04 0.76
N VAL A 362 -10.90 -6.34 -0.06
CA VAL A 362 -12.28 -5.83 0.06
C VAL A 362 -13.22 -7.01 0.24
N GLY A 363 -14.02 -6.99 1.29
CA GLY A 363 -15.12 -7.91 1.45
C GLY A 363 -16.27 -7.56 0.49
N ASP A 364 -16.76 -8.52 -0.29
CA ASP A 364 -18.01 -8.41 -1.02
C ASP A 364 -18.93 -9.57 -0.62
N VAL A 365 -20.06 -9.24 -0.02
CA VAL A 365 -20.99 -10.26 0.55
C VAL A 365 -21.51 -11.23 -0.50
N LYS A 366 -21.47 -10.88 -1.78
CA LYS A 366 -21.98 -11.72 -2.87
C LYS A 366 -20.89 -12.32 -3.75
N LYS A 367 -19.75 -11.64 -3.87
CA LYS A 367 -18.63 -12.05 -4.74
C LYS A 367 -17.54 -12.80 -3.98
N GLY A 368 -17.37 -12.54 -2.68
CA GLY A 368 -16.31 -13.10 -1.86
C GLY A 368 -15.24 -12.06 -1.47
N LEU A 369 -14.00 -12.51 -1.26
CA LEU A 369 -12.90 -11.64 -0.90
C LEU A 369 -12.18 -11.16 -2.17
N VAL A 370 -12.23 -9.85 -2.42
CA VAL A 370 -11.62 -9.22 -3.60
C VAL A 370 -10.26 -8.65 -3.24
N CYS A 371 -9.24 -8.94 -4.05
CA CYS A 371 -7.85 -8.55 -3.84
C CYS A 371 -7.37 -7.58 -4.92
N PHE A 372 -6.69 -6.51 -4.50
CA PHE A 372 -6.07 -5.50 -5.33
C PHE A 372 -4.61 -5.27 -4.93
N ASN A 373 -3.82 -4.65 -5.81
CA ASN A 373 -2.56 -4.02 -5.42
C ASN A 373 -2.81 -2.64 -4.75
N ALA A 374 -1.74 -1.97 -4.33
CA ALA A 374 -1.84 -0.65 -3.67
C ALA A 374 -2.35 0.47 -4.61
N GLU A 375 -2.24 0.30 -5.91
CA GLU A 375 -2.73 1.21 -6.95
C GLU A 375 -4.20 0.94 -7.35
N CYS A 376 -4.89 0.03 -6.62
CA CYS A 376 -6.24 -0.45 -6.93
C CYS A 376 -6.35 -1.12 -8.30
N ASP A 377 -5.32 -1.82 -8.76
CA ASP A 377 -5.47 -2.73 -9.88
C ASP A 377 -5.96 -4.07 -9.36
N TYR A 378 -7.00 -4.59 -10.01
CA TYR A 378 -7.60 -5.86 -9.65
C TYR A 378 -6.61 -7.01 -9.86
N ILE A 379 -6.47 -7.87 -8.84
CA ILE A 379 -5.63 -9.05 -8.90
C ILE A 379 -6.52 -10.28 -9.10
N GLU A 380 -7.42 -10.54 -8.15
CA GLU A 380 -8.26 -11.73 -8.14
C GLU A 380 -9.44 -11.57 -7.18
N THR A 381 -10.44 -12.43 -7.34
CA THR A 381 -11.51 -12.62 -6.36
C THR A 381 -11.46 -14.06 -5.87
N VAL A 382 -11.33 -14.22 -4.55
CA VAL A 382 -11.45 -15.52 -3.90
C VAL A 382 -12.94 -15.84 -3.79
N THR A 383 -13.42 -16.60 -4.74
CA THR A 383 -14.80 -17.11 -4.80
C THR A 383 -14.88 -18.48 -4.13
N ASP A 384 -14.84 -18.53 -2.82
CA ASP A 384 -15.34 -19.68 -2.11
C ASP A 384 -16.84 -19.44 -1.88
N SER A 385 -17.69 -20.35 -2.37
CA SER A 385 -19.16 -20.22 -2.30
C SER A 385 -19.67 -20.02 -0.86
N ASP A 386 -18.86 -20.37 0.12
CA ASP A 386 -19.19 -20.32 1.54
C ASP A 386 -18.63 -19.08 2.24
N VAL A 387 -17.83 -18.24 1.56
CA VAL A 387 -17.26 -17.01 2.14
C VAL A 387 -18.05 -15.79 1.68
N ARG A 388 -18.81 -15.17 2.60
CA ARG A 388 -19.60 -13.94 2.41
C ARG A 388 -19.09 -12.85 3.35
N PRO A 389 -17.97 -12.19 3.03
CA PRO A 389 -17.29 -11.27 3.92
C PRO A 389 -18.05 -9.96 4.09
N ASP A 390 -18.38 -9.60 5.32
CA ASP A 390 -18.77 -8.24 5.70
C ASP A 390 -17.59 -7.50 6.30
N GLY A 391 -16.96 -8.06 7.35
CA GLY A 391 -15.76 -7.54 7.96
C GLY A 391 -14.50 -8.25 7.50
N VAL A 392 -13.42 -7.51 7.32
CA VAL A 392 -12.10 -8.04 6.98
C VAL A 392 -11.02 -7.34 7.79
N CYS A 393 -10.03 -8.09 8.26
CA CYS A 393 -8.78 -7.54 8.80
C CYS A 393 -7.61 -8.46 8.45
N THR A 394 -6.39 -7.98 8.64
CA THR A 394 -5.18 -8.79 8.48
C THR A 394 -4.52 -9.03 9.83
N ASP A 395 -3.83 -10.17 9.96
CA ASP A 395 -2.93 -10.43 11.07
C ASP A 395 -1.49 -10.00 10.70
N GLY A 396 -0.61 -9.78 11.67
CA GLY A 396 0.78 -9.41 11.44
C GLY A 396 1.62 -10.44 10.69
N TYR A 397 1.04 -11.56 10.28
CA TYR A 397 1.69 -12.65 9.55
C TYR A 397 1.25 -12.74 8.09
N GLY A 398 0.30 -11.88 7.70
CA GLY A 398 -0.20 -11.75 6.34
C GLY A 398 -1.45 -12.56 6.04
N ASN A 399 -2.04 -13.26 7.02
CA ASN A 399 -3.34 -13.89 6.80
C ASN A 399 -4.46 -12.84 6.82
N VAL A 400 -5.52 -13.14 6.08
CA VAL A 400 -6.74 -12.32 6.07
C VAL A 400 -7.80 -13.02 6.92
N ILE A 401 -8.33 -12.31 7.89
CA ILE A 401 -9.41 -12.80 8.75
C ILE A 401 -10.71 -12.16 8.31
N VAL A 402 -11.70 -12.98 8.08
CA VAL A 402 -12.98 -12.61 7.50
C VAL A 402 -14.11 -12.86 8.49
N ALA A 403 -14.89 -11.82 8.77
CA ALA A 403 -16.19 -11.96 9.43
C ALA A 403 -17.21 -12.40 8.38
N ASN A 404 -17.53 -13.70 8.37
CA ASN A 404 -18.41 -14.32 7.38
C ASN A 404 -19.88 -14.17 7.80
N TYR A 405 -20.49 -13.10 7.34
CA TYR A 405 -21.86 -12.71 7.67
C TYR A 405 -22.87 -13.81 7.37
N GLY A 406 -22.77 -14.43 6.17
CA GLY A 406 -23.78 -15.38 5.68
C GLY A 406 -23.85 -16.69 6.49
N LEU A 407 -22.71 -17.21 6.95
CA LEU A 407 -22.63 -18.48 7.66
C LEU A 407 -22.41 -18.33 9.17
N GLN A 408 -22.31 -17.11 9.68
CA GLN A 408 -22.04 -16.83 11.10
C GLN A 408 -20.74 -17.48 11.59
N THR A 409 -19.69 -17.40 10.76
CA THR A 409 -18.38 -17.97 11.05
C THR A 409 -17.28 -16.90 10.97
N ILE A 410 -16.11 -17.19 11.54
CA ILE A 410 -14.89 -16.45 11.25
C ILE A 410 -13.98 -17.36 10.44
N VAL A 411 -13.50 -16.84 9.33
CA VAL A 411 -12.65 -17.55 8.38
C VAL A 411 -11.26 -16.92 8.37
N GLN A 412 -10.25 -17.75 8.38
CA GLN A 412 -8.88 -17.35 8.11
C GLN A 412 -8.54 -17.72 6.67
N CYS A 413 -8.15 -16.75 5.87
CA CYS A 413 -7.65 -16.97 4.52
C CYS A 413 -6.13 -16.80 4.50
N SER A 414 -5.45 -17.58 3.66
CA SER A 414 -4.01 -17.45 3.43
C SER A 414 -3.67 -16.05 2.86
N ARG A 415 -2.41 -15.69 2.94
CA ARG A 415 -1.87 -14.38 2.49
C ARG A 415 -2.24 -14.02 1.05
N ASP A 416 -2.30 -15.01 0.19
CA ASP A 416 -2.73 -14.90 -1.22
C ASP A 416 -4.24 -14.98 -1.38
N GLY A 417 -4.98 -15.23 -0.29
CA GLY A 417 -6.43 -15.41 -0.30
C GLY A 417 -6.92 -16.77 -0.80
N GLN A 418 -6.04 -17.62 -1.31
CA GLN A 418 -6.44 -18.84 -2.04
C GLN A 418 -6.94 -20.00 -1.16
N LYS A 419 -6.49 -20.04 0.09
CA LYS A 419 -6.98 -21.05 1.05
C LYS A 419 -7.72 -20.34 2.17
N CYS A 420 -8.94 -20.75 2.42
CA CYS A 420 -9.78 -20.25 3.50
C CYS A 420 -10.27 -21.38 4.38
N ASP A 421 -10.03 -21.27 5.66
CA ASP A 421 -10.45 -22.25 6.67
C ASP A 421 -11.27 -21.58 7.79
N ILE A 422 -12.30 -22.27 8.25
CA ILE A 422 -13.14 -21.78 9.35
C ILE A 422 -12.37 -21.93 10.66
N ILE A 423 -12.11 -20.82 11.34
CA ILE A 423 -11.45 -20.78 12.64
C ILE A 423 -12.44 -20.61 13.82
N VAL A 424 -13.65 -20.10 13.56
CA VAL A 424 -14.79 -20.09 14.49
C VAL A 424 -16.02 -20.62 13.77
N ASN A 425 -16.47 -21.83 14.14
CA ASN A 425 -17.56 -22.53 13.45
C ASN A 425 -18.94 -21.91 13.67
N LYS A 426 -19.13 -21.19 14.77
CA LYS A 426 -20.40 -20.53 15.09
C LYS A 426 -20.16 -19.33 15.97
N THR A 427 -20.51 -18.18 15.47
CA THR A 427 -20.56 -16.93 16.22
C THR A 427 -21.96 -16.73 16.82
N ARG A 428 -22.09 -15.76 17.73
CA ARG A 428 -23.38 -15.43 18.39
C ARG A 428 -24.48 -15.06 17.38
N GLY A 429 -24.10 -14.42 16.30
CA GLY A 429 -24.98 -13.92 15.26
C GLY A 429 -24.20 -13.65 13.99
N MET A 430 -24.73 -12.83 13.13
CA MET A 430 -24.06 -12.43 11.90
C MET A 430 -22.90 -11.45 12.20
N PRO A 431 -21.62 -11.87 12.10
CA PRO A 431 -20.48 -11.01 12.38
C PRO A 431 -20.33 -9.96 11.29
N VAL A 432 -20.12 -8.71 11.68
CA VAL A 432 -20.06 -7.54 10.78
C VAL A 432 -18.66 -6.95 10.74
N SER A 433 -17.97 -6.93 11.87
CA SER A 433 -16.60 -6.44 11.96
C SER A 433 -15.68 -7.44 12.66
N VAL A 434 -14.41 -7.41 12.30
CA VAL A 434 -13.34 -8.17 12.93
C VAL A 434 -12.08 -7.34 12.99
N SER A 435 -11.36 -7.41 14.11
CA SER A 435 -10.04 -6.80 14.27
C SER A 435 -9.15 -7.63 15.17
N ILE A 436 -7.85 -7.56 14.98
CA ILE A 436 -6.86 -8.35 15.73
C ILE A 436 -5.80 -7.43 16.33
N HIS A 437 -5.55 -7.61 17.62
CA HIS A 437 -4.38 -7.06 18.29
C HIS A 437 -3.24 -8.08 18.24
N HIS A 438 -2.21 -7.82 17.43
CA HIS A 438 -1.14 -8.77 17.15
C HIS A 438 -0.34 -9.14 18.42
N GLY A 439 0.11 -8.16 19.18
CA GLY A 439 0.95 -8.38 20.38
C GLY A 439 0.24 -9.19 21.46
N LEU A 440 -1.03 -8.91 21.72
CA LEU A 440 -1.84 -9.61 22.72
C LEU A 440 -2.53 -10.87 22.18
N ARG A 441 -2.42 -11.12 20.86
CA ARG A 441 -3.11 -12.23 20.17
C ARG A 441 -4.60 -12.32 20.50
N LYS A 442 -5.26 -11.16 20.48
CA LYS A 442 -6.69 -11.04 20.74
C LYS A 442 -7.44 -10.64 19.49
N MET A 443 -8.56 -11.30 19.24
CA MET A 443 -9.49 -10.98 18.15
C MET A 443 -10.80 -10.46 18.75
N PHE A 444 -11.32 -9.39 18.14
CA PHE A 444 -12.59 -8.77 18.48
C PHE A 444 -13.55 -8.94 17.33
N VAL A 445 -14.75 -9.42 17.60
CA VAL A 445 -15.80 -9.66 16.60
C VAL A 445 -17.03 -8.85 16.97
N GLY A 446 -17.38 -7.90 16.10
CA GLY A 446 -18.52 -7.01 16.28
C GLY A 446 -19.78 -7.51 15.56
N TYR A 447 -20.91 -7.14 16.13
CA TYR A 447 -22.25 -7.56 15.71
C TYR A 447 -23.24 -6.40 15.80
N ARG A 448 -24.46 -6.64 15.33
CA ARG A 448 -25.62 -5.84 15.72
C ARG A 448 -26.07 -6.28 17.13
N SER A 449 -25.31 -5.92 18.13
CA SER A 449 -25.47 -6.37 19.52
C SER A 449 -24.77 -5.43 20.50
N ASP A 450 -25.27 -5.38 21.72
CA ASP A 450 -24.70 -4.63 22.85
C ASP A 450 -23.36 -5.19 23.36
N THR A 451 -22.88 -6.26 22.76
CA THR A 451 -21.63 -6.92 23.14
C THR A 451 -20.81 -7.31 21.92
N VAL A 452 -19.49 -7.25 22.08
CA VAL A 452 -18.46 -7.72 21.15
C VAL A 452 -17.85 -9.00 21.72
N GLU A 453 -17.65 -10.02 20.92
CA GLU A 453 -16.96 -11.23 21.35
C GLU A 453 -15.46 -11.04 21.29
N VAL A 454 -14.76 -11.47 22.34
CA VAL A 454 -13.31 -11.42 22.45
C VAL A 454 -12.74 -12.83 22.48
N TYR A 455 -11.79 -13.08 21.60
CA TYR A 455 -11.15 -14.38 21.45
C TYR A 455 -9.64 -14.29 21.67
N ASN A 456 -9.07 -15.39 22.15
CA ASN A 456 -7.62 -15.61 22.17
C ASN A 456 -7.20 -16.41 20.94
N LEU A 457 -6.08 -16.01 20.35
CA LEU A 457 -5.51 -16.66 19.18
C LEU A 457 -4.23 -17.39 19.58
N THR A 458 -4.18 -18.70 19.33
CA THR A 458 -2.96 -19.51 19.44
C THR A 458 -2.77 -20.25 18.14
N TRP A 459 -1.53 -20.64 17.82
CA TRP A 459 -1.34 -21.47 16.64
C TRP A 459 -1.89 -22.87 16.91
N LYS A 460 -2.56 -23.42 15.91
CA LYS A 460 -2.92 -24.82 15.91
C LYS A 460 -1.61 -25.60 15.80
N SER A 461 -1.21 -26.29 16.87
CA SER A 461 -0.08 -27.21 16.81
C SER A 461 -0.44 -28.33 15.81
N ASP A 462 0.50 -28.68 14.97
CA ASP A 462 0.39 -29.85 14.10
C ASP A 462 0.17 -31.13 14.91
#